data_e94889f478618805477c4e394ad48574
#
_entry.id   e94889f478618805477c4e394ad48574
#
_cell.length_a   1.000
_cell.length_b   1.000
_cell.length_c   1.000
_cell.angle_alpha   90.00
_cell.angle_beta   90.00
_cell.angle_gamma   90.00
#
_symmetry.space_group_name_H-M   'P 1'
#
loop_
_entity.id
_entity.type
_entity.pdbx_description
1 polymer ?
#
loop_
_entity_poly.entity_id
_entity_poly.type
_entity_poly.pdbx_seq_one_letter_code
_entity_poly.pdbx_strand_id
1 'polypeptide(L)'
;MASRHTRFRFFYRVGFTPWEGHPIGQSLRDLVEGTEGTPALPTGQALDVGCGTGDCAIYLARHGWQVTGVDYVAKPLEKARSKAGNADVSVNFVRADVTQLSQSGIGTDFQLIVDNACIHNMSGSDREAYVREVGAVAAPGARLFIAAFPPGGRFGVPGIDRAEIERRFASGWTLLFTGDEQELDGRKTPAHYYLFQRHA
;
A
#
# COMPACT_ATOMS: atom_id res chain seq x y z
N MET A 1 -18.72 -10.33 -13.78
CA MET A 1 -18.28 -9.99 -12.41
C MET A 1 -18.25 -8.48 -12.26
N ALA A 2 -18.66 -7.92 -11.11
CA ALA A 2 -18.54 -6.49 -10.86
C ALA A 2 -17.05 -6.08 -10.86
N SER A 3 -16.72 -4.93 -11.48
CA SER A 3 -15.35 -4.43 -11.46
C SER A 3 -14.89 -4.17 -10.02
N ARG A 4 -13.56 -4.20 -9.75
CA ARG A 4 -13.01 -3.84 -8.43
C ARG A 4 -13.55 -2.50 -7.93
N HIS A 5 -13.69 -1.52 -8.83
CA HIS A 5 -14.22 -0.19 -8.52
C HIS A 5 -15.66 -0.22 -7.99
N THR A 6 -16.53 -1.03 -8.59
CA THR A 6 -17.91 -1.16 -8.15
C THR A 6 -17.99 -1.84 -6.80
N ARG A 7 -17.18 -2.89 -6.56
CA ARG A 7 -17.16 -3.65 -5.31
C ARG A 7 -16.77 -2.78 -4.11
N PHE A 8 -15.64 -2.08 -4.16
CA PHE A 8 -15.19 -1.27 -3.03
C PHE A 8 -16.06 -0.02 -2.80
N ARG A 9 -16.58 0.62 -3.88
CA ARG A 9 -17.57 1.69 -3.72
C ARG A 9 -18.81 1.20 -2.97
N PHE A 10 -19.31 0.01 -3.28
CA PHE A 10 -20.43 -0.59 -2.58
C PHE A 10 -20.09 -0.86 -1.11
N PHE A 11 -18.96 -1.50 -0.80
CA PHE A 11 -18.55 -1.77 0.57
C PHE A 11 -18.45 -0.51 1.42
N TYR A 12 -17.78 0.52 0.92
CA TYR A 12 -17.73 1.82 1.62
C TYR A 12 -19.09 2.50 1.75
N ARG A 13 -19.99 2.31 0.78
CA ARG A 13 -21.35 2.85 0.85
C ARG A 13 -22.15 2.23 1.99
N VAL A 14 -22.08 0.92 2.17
CA VAL A 14 -22.83 0.17 3.19
C VAL A 14 -22.10 0.10 4.55
N GLY A 15 -20.89 0.64 4.65
CA GLY A 15 -20.09 0.63 5.89
C GLY A 15 -19.46 -0.73 6.23
N PHE A 16 -19.36 -1.64 5.25
CA PHE A 16 -18.70 -2.92 5.42
C PHE A 16 -17.22 -2.82 5.06
N THR A 17 -16.39 -2.49 6.03
CA THR A 17 -14.94 -2.24 5.85
C THR A 17 -14.10 -3.05 6.84
N PRO A 18 -14.12 -4.40 6.76
CA PRO A 18 -13.44 -5.27 7.72
C PRO A 18 -11.91 -5.19 7.68
N TRP A 19 -11.35 -4.39 6.79
CA TRP A 19 -9.92 -4.12 6.67
C TRP A 19 -9.48 -2.82 7.37
N GLU A 20 -10.41 -2.02 7.90
CA GLU A 20 -10.11 -0.78 8.63
C GLU A 20 -9.79 -1.05 10.12
N GLY A 21 -9.01 -0.16 10.73
CA GLY A 21 -8.74 -0.16 12.17
C GLY A 21 -7.78 -1.24 12.65
N HIS A 22 -7.08 -1.92 11.74
CA HIS A 22 -6.02 -2.85 12.12
C HIS A 22 -4.72 -2.10 12.44
N PRO A 23 -3.91 -2.62 13.38
CA PRO A 23 -2.60 -2.06 13.65
C PRO A 23 -1.70 -2.17 12.42
N ILE A 24 -0.73 -1.28 12.32
CA ILE A 24 0.32 -1.35 11.29
C ILE A 24 1.15 -2.62 11.50
N GLY A 25 1.38 -3.35 10.42
CA GLY A 25 2.15 -4.59 10.44
C GLY A 25 3.56 -4.40 10.98
N GLN A 26 4.09 -5.41 11.68
CA GLN A 26 5.40 -5.32 12.31
C GLN A 26 6.50 -5.08 11.28
N SER A 27 6.44 -5.74 10.11
CA SER A 27 7.44 -5.57 9.04
C SER A 27 7.53 -4.14 8.52
N LEU A 28 6.40 -3.44 8.39
CA LEU A 28 6.41 -2.02 8.00
C LEU A 28 6.93 -1.14 9.14
N ARG A 29 6.60 -1.46 10.40
CA ARG A 29 7.13 -0.73 11.55
C ARG A 29 8.64 -0.86 11.64
N ASP A 30 9.17 -2.06 11.50
CA ASP A 30 10.61 -2.34 11.51
C ASP A 30 11.35 -1.53 10.43
N LEU A 31 10.73 -1.37 9.26
CA LEU A 31 11.27 -0.58 8.17
C LEU A 31 11.31 0.94 8.48
N VAL A 32 10.27 1.45 9.12
CA VAL A 32 10.04 2.87 9.39
C VAL A 32 10.73 3.33 10.68
N GLU A 33 10.71 2.50 11.72
CA GLU A 33 11.23 2.82 13.05
C GLU A 33 12.66 2.29 13.26
N GLY A 34 13.07 1.30 12.44
CA GLY A 34 14.29 0.54 12.62
C GLY A 34 14.14 -0.56 13.67
N THR A 35 15.18 -1.39 13.77
CA THR A 35 15.29 -2.46 14.76
C THR A 35 16.68 -2.47 15.38
N GLU A 36 16.91 -3.32 16.39
CA GLU A 36 18.27 -3.55 16.90
C GLU A 36 19.19 -4.06 15.78
N GLY A 37 20.17 -3.25 15.40
CA GLY A 37 21.13 -3.56 14.33
C GLY A 37 20.71 -3.17 12.90
N THR A 38 19.47 -2.68 12.69
CA THR A 38 19.02 -2.19 11.38
C THR A 38 18.40 -0.80 11.53
N PRO A 39 19.05 0.26 10.98
CA PRO A 39 18.51 1.61 11.11
C PRO A 39 17.20 1.77 10.33
N ALA A 40 16.35 2.70 10.80
CA ALA A 40 15.17 3.16 10.07
C ALA A 40 15.56 3.67 8.68
N LEU A 41 14.65 3.56 7.72
CA LEU A 41 14.81 4.24 6.44
C LEU A 41 14.88 5.76 6.63
N PRO A 42 15.76 6.45 5.91
CA PRO A 42 15.78 7.92 5.91
C PRO A 42 14.44 8.42 5.36
N THR A 43 13.85 9.39 6.07
CA THR A 43 12.57 9.99 5.70
C THR A 43 12.69 10.81 4.41
N GLY A 44 11.59 10.87 3.67
CA GLY A 44 11.46 11.60 2.42
C GLY A 44 10.02 11.60 1.93
N GLN A 45 9.80 11.56 0.61
CA GLN A 45 8.46 11.43 0.04
C GLN A 45 7.97 9.98 0.07
N ALA A 46 6.79 9.75 0.62
CA ALA A 46 6.15 8.44 0.66
C ALA A 46 4.78 8.45 -0.06
N LEU A 47 4.46 7.34 -0.71
CA LEU A 47 3.19 7.09 -1.37
C LEU A 47 2.49 5.90 -0.72
N ASP A 48 1.27 6.10 -0.21
CA ASP A 48 0.40 5.03 0.29
C ASP A 48 -0.66 4.71 -0.78
N VAL A 49 -0.53 3.56 -1.46
CA VAL A 49 -1.40 3.17 -2.58
C VAL A 49 -2.60 2.36 -2.10
N GLY A 50 -3.81 2.83 -2.43
CA GLY A 50 -5.04 2.25 -1.90
C GLY A 50 -5.21 2.57 -0.42
N CYS A 51 -4.89 3.80 -0.01
CA CYS A 51 -4.75 4.23 1.39
C CYS A 51 -6.04 4.11 2.23
N GLY A 52 -7.20 3.90 1.61
CA GLY A 52 -8.47 3.78 2.32
C GLY A 52 -8.72 4.95 3.28
N THR A 53 -8.91 4.66 4.55
CA THR A 53 -9.12 5.67 5.60
C THR A 53 -7.83 6.22 6.21
N GLY A 54 -6.68 5.96 5.57
CA GLY A 54 -5.42 6.66 5.82
C GLY A 54 -4.60 6.18 7.01
N ASP A 55 -4.87 5.01 7.57
CA ASP A 55 -4.17 4.53 8.77
C ASP A 55 -2.66 4.42 8.53
N CYS A 56 -2.25 3.86 7.39
CA CYS A 56 -0.85 3.74 7.03
C CYS A 56 -0.23 5.12 6.70
N ALA A 57 -0.92 5.94 5.90
CA ALA A 57 -0.44 7.28 5.56
C ALA A 57 -0.23 8.17 6.80
N ILE A 58 -1.16 8.12 7.77
CA ILE A 58 -1.07 8.86 9.03
C ILE A 58 0.10 8.35 9.89
N TYR A 59 0.29 7.02 9.93
CA TYR A 59 1.42 6.42 10.63
C TYR A 59 2.76 6.90 10.04
N LEU A 60 2.93 6.86 8.73
CA LEU A 60 4.13 7.36 8.05
C LEU A 60 4.37 8.86 8.33
N ALA A 61 3.32 9.68 8.26
CA ALA A 61 3.44 11.11 8.53
C ALA A 61 3.87 11.40 9.97
N ARG A 62 3.41 10.63 10.95
CA ARG A 62 3.87 10.71 12.35
C ARG A 62 5.35 10.39 12.52
N HIS A 63 5.92 9.62 11.59
CA HIS A 63 7.35 9.27 11.58
C HIS A 63 8.17 10.17 10.64
N GLY A 64 7.64 11.35 10.28
CA GLY A 64 8.38 12.39 9.56
C GLY A 64 8.39 12.25 8.05
N TRP A 65 7.63 11.32 7.46
CA TRP A 65 7.51 11.20 6.02
C TRP A 65 6.58 12.29 5.44
N GLN A 66 6.89 12.78 4.24
CA GLN A 66 6.00 13.62 3.44
C GLN A 66 5.09 12.71 2.63
N VAL A 67 3.85 12.52 3.07
CA VAL A 67 3.00 11.45 2.57
C VAL A 67 1.95 11.95 1.59
N THR A 68 1.85 11.26 0.45
CA THR A 68 0.68 11.27 -0.44
C THR A 68 -0.05 9.94 -0.29
N GLY A 69 -1.34 9.98 0.05
CA GLY A 69 -2.22 8.81 0.10
C GLY A 69 -3.20 8.82 -1.06
N VAL A 70 -3.29 7.75 -1.82
CA VAL A 70 -4.20 7.65 -2.96
C VAL A 70 -5.23 6.54 -2.78
N ASP A 71 -6.50 6.85 -3.11
CA ASP A 71 -7.58 5.89 -3.23
C ASP A 71 -8.56 6.36 -4.31
N TYR A 72 -9.17 5.43 -5.06
CA TYR A 72 -10.15 5.82 -6.10
C TYR A 72 -11.56 6.06 -5.54
N VAL A 73 -11.84 5.67 -4.28
CA VAL A 73 -13.10 5.91 -3.59
C VAL A 73 -13.02 7.20 -2.78
N ALA A 74 -13.94 8.14 -3.00
CA ALA A 74 -13.92 9.43 -2.31
C ALA A 74 -14.23 9.31 -0.80
N LYS A 75 -15.21 8.47 -0.45
CA LYS A 75 -15.72 8.37 0.94
C LYS A 75 -14.64 8.00 1.98
N PRO A 76 -13.75 7.00 1.77
CA PRO A 76 -12.66 6.75 2.71
C PRO A 76 -11.67 7.92 2.82
N LEU A 77 -11.40 8.66 1.73
CA LEU A 77 -10.51 9.82 1.77
C LEU A 77 -11.06 10.98 2.63
N GLU A 78 -12.37 11.14 2.72
CA GLU A 78 -13.00 12.10 3.64
C GLU A 78 -12.70 11.73 5.10
N LYS A 79 -12.86 10.45 5.44
CA LYS A 79 -12.49 9.92 6.77
C LYS A 79 -10.99 10.06 7.03
N ALA A 80 -10.14 9.77 6.03
CA ALA A 80 -8.70 9.89 6.13
C ALA A 80 -8.26 11.31 6.47
N ARG A 81 -8.82 12.32 5.81
CA ARG A 81 -8.57 13.75 6.11
C ARG A 81 -8.97 14.11 7.54
N SER A 82 -10.15 13.67 7.97
CA SER A 82 -10.61 13.90 9.36
C SER A 82 -9.68 13.23 10.38
N LYS A 83 -9.25 11.97 10.13
CA LYS A 83 -8.32 11.25 11.01
C LYS A 83 -6.94 11.92 11.08
N ALA A 84 -6.41 12.40 9.94
CA ALA A 84 -5.14 13.12 9.89
C ALA A 84 -5.20 14.44 10.67
N GLY A 85 -6.28 15.20 10.52
CA GLY A 85 -6.52 16.41 11.31
C GLY A 85 -6.59 16.13 12.81
N ASN A 86 -7.31 15.08 13.23
CA ASN A 86 -7.37 14.67 14.64
C ASN A 86 -6.03 14.17 15.19
N ALA A 87 -5.15 13.70 14.31
CA ALA A 87 -3.81 13.21 14.65
C ALA A 87 -2.74 14.31 14.60
N ASP A 88 -3.11 15.53 14.22
CA ASP A 88 -2.23 16.68 14.01
C ASP A 88 -1.07 16.39 13.03
N VAL A 89 -1.39 15.71 11.94
CA VAL A 89 -0.43 15.44 10.85
C VAL A 89 -0.96 15.89 9.50
N SER A 90 -0.03 16.28 8.62
CA SER A 90 -0.35 16.66 7.24
C SER A 90 -0.13 15.47 6.29
N VAL A 91 -1.16 15.11 5.52
CA VAL A 91 -1.10 14.11 4.47
C VAL A 91 -1.85 14.64 3.24
N ASN A 92 -1.23 14.51 2.07
CA ASN A 92 -1.85 14.84 0.80
C ASN A 92 -2.75 13.68 0.33
N PHE A 93 -4.05 13.71 0.61
CA PHE A 93 -4.99 12.67 0.15
C PHE A 93 -5.58 13.02 -1.21
N VAL A 94 -5.27 12.19 -2.22
CA VAL A 94 -5.67 12.40 -3.61
C VAL A 94 -6.58 11.26 -4.07
N ARG A 95 -7.69 11.63 -4.75
CA ARG A 95 -8.52 10.63 -5.40
C ARG A 95 -7.92 10.25 -6.74
N ALA A 96 -7.30 9.06 -6.80
CA ALA A 96 -6.65 8.56 -8.01
C ALA A 96 -6.81 7.05 -8.14
N ASP A 97 -6.72 6.54 -9.37
CA ASP A 97 -6.61 5.11 -9.64
C ASP A 97 -5.13 4.73 -9.70
N VAL A 98 -4.75 3.75 -8.88
CA VAL A 98 -3.36 3.28 -8.78
C VAL A 98 -2.83 2.65 -10.09
N THR A 99 -3.71 2.37 -11.04
CA THR A 99 -3.33 1.93 -12.41
C THR A 99 -3.07 3.10 -13.37
N GLN A 100 -3.11 4.36 -12.88
CA GLN A 100 -2.93 5.59 -13.64
C GLN A 100 -2.22 6.68 -12.81
N LEU A 101 -1.29 6.30 -11.93
CA LEU A 101 -0.63 7.22 -10.99
C LEU A 101 0.12 8.36 -11.69
N SER A 102 0.85 8.04 -12.77
CA SER A 102 1.66 9.02 -13.53
C SER A 102 0.82 10.15 -14.14
N GLN A 103 -0.48 9.91 -14.34
CA GLN A 103 -1.41 10.89 -14.92
C GLN A 103 -2.24 11.62 -13.86
N SER A 104 -2.08 11.28 -12.58
CA SER A 104 -2.96 11.77 -11.49
C SER A 104 -2.49 13.08 -10.85
N GLY A 105 -1.32 13.60 -11.25
CA GLY A 105 -0.78 14.84 -10.70
C GLY A 105 -0.24 14.72 -9.26
N ILE A 106 0.02 13.51 -8.77
CA ILE A 106 0.55 13.27 -7.42
C ILE A 106 2.05 13.54 -7.28
N GLY A 107 2.75 13.80 -8.39
CA GLY A 107 4.21 13.92 -8.43
C GLY A 107 4.92 12.61 -8.70
N THR A 108 6.24 12.66 -8.62
CA THR A 108 7.17 11.54 -8.81
C THR A 108 8.22 11.54 -7.71
N ASP A 109 9.22 10.68 -7.83
CA ASP A 109 10.39 10.61 -6.95
C ASP A 109 10.07 10.19 -5.51
N PHE A 110 9.04 9.33 -5.35
CA PHE A 110 8.73 8.72 -4.05
C PHE A 110 9.84 7.74 -3.63
N GLN A 111 10.45 7.98 -2.45
CA GLN A 111 11.50 7.14 -1.87
C GLN A 111 10.94 5.89 -1.20
N LEU A 112 9.71 5.97 -0.69
CA LEU A 112 8.98 4.84 -0.12
C LEU A 112 7.59 4.74 -0.75
N ILE A 113 7.24 3.57 -1.26
CA ILE A 113 5.88 3.26 -1.71
C ILE A 113 5.36 2.11 -0.87
N VAL A 114 4.17 2.28 -0.30
CA VAL A 114 3.53 1.26 0.54
C VAL A 114 2.24 0.79 -0.11
N ASP A 115 2.13 -0.51 -0.31
CA ASP A 115 0.92 -1.24 -0.68
C ASP A 115 0.50 -2.11 0.49
N ASN A 116 -0.40 -1.61 1.31
CA ASN A 116 -0.98 -2.40 2.39
C ASN A 116 -2.32 -2.99 1.95
N ALA A 117 -2.27 -4.13 1.29
CA ALA A 117 -3.44 -4.88 0.83
C ALA A 117 -4.20 -4.28 -0.39
N CYS A 118 -3.49 -3.65 -1.34
CA CYS A 118 -4.08 -3.11 -2.57
C CYS A 118 -3.96 -4.07 -3.77
N ILE A 119 -2.75 -4.49 -4.14
CA ILE A 119 -2.47 -5.28 -5.37
C ILE A 119 -3.22 -6.63 -5.40
N HIS A 120 -3.40 -7.28 -4.27
CA HIS A 120 -4.07 -8.59 -4.22
C HIS A 120 -5.57 -8.54 -4.57
N ASN A 121 -6.15 -7.34 -4.64
CA ASN A 121 -7.54 -7.10 -5.05
C ASN A 121 -7.72 -6.93 -6.56
N MET A 122 -6.63 -6.87 -7.32
CA MET A 122 -6.63 -6.52 -8.74
C MET A 122 -6.73 -7.75 -9.65
N SER A 123 -7.19 -7.52 -10.89
CA SER A 123 -7.10 -8.48 -12.00
C SER A 123 -5.69 -8.51 -12.61
N GLY A 124 -5.41 -9.48 -13.48
CA GLY A 124 -4.11 -9.60 -14.13
C GLY A 124 -3.69 -8.34 -14.90
N SER A 125 -4.58 -7.76 -15.70
CA SER A 125 -4.34 -6.54 -16.46
C SER A 125 -4.17 -5.30 -15.58
N ASP A 126 -4.95 -5.20 -14.49
CA ASP A 126 -4.80 -4.12 -13.53
C ASP A 126 -3.44 -4.22 -12.80
N ARG A 127 -2.97 -5.44 -12.49
CA ARG A 127 -1.65 -5.66 -11.88
C ARG A 127 -0.51 -5.22 -12.80
N GLU A 128 -0.63 -5.46 -14.11
CA GLU A 128 0.37 -4.99 -15.10
C GLU A 128 0.44 -3.48 -15.13
N ALA A 129 -0.72 -2.81 -15.21
CA ALA A 129 -0.79 -1.36 -15.16
C ALA A 129 -0.23 -0.81 -13.83
N TYR A 130 -0.60 -1.41 -12.70
CA TYR A 130 -0.12 -1.04 -11.38
C TYR A 130 1.41 -1.09 -11.27
N VAL A 131 2.04 -2.20 -11.69
CA VAL A 131 3.50 -2.35 -11.64
C VAL A 131 4.22 -1.28 -12.45
N ARG A 132 3.70 -0.99 -13.66
CA ARG A 132 4.22 0.07 -14.52
C ARG A 132 4.10 1.44 -13.85
N GLU A 133 2.92 1.76 -13.30
CA GLU A 133 2.63 3.06 -12.70
C GLU A 133 3.41 3.30 -11.40
N VAL A 134 3.53 2.28 -10.55
CA VAL A 134 4.40 2.34 -9.35
C VAL A 134 5.85 2.58 -9.76
N GLY A 135 6.32 1.88 -10.81
CA GLY A 135 7.66 2.12 -11.36
C GLY A 135 7.84 3.53 -11.92
N ALA A 136 6.81 4.12 -12.54
CA ALA A 136 6.88 5.45 -13.14
C ALA A 136 6.98 6.59 -12.12
N VAL A 137 6.45 6.40 -10.90
CA VAL A 137 6.44 7.43 -9.85
C VAL A 137 7.53 7.23 -8.79
N ALA A 138 8.20 6.08 -8.80
CA ALA A 138 9.26 5.76 -7.84
C ALA A 138 10.58 6.47 -8.16
N ALA A 139 11.28 6.96 -7.15
CA ALA A 139 12.65 7.44 -7.27
C ALA A 139 13.61 6.27 -7.61
N PRO A 140 14.76 6.54 -8.24
CA PRO A 140 15.85 5.58 -8.29
C PRO A 140 16.25 5.11 -6.88
N GLY A 141 16.40 3.82 -6.68
CA GLY A 141 16.71 3.25 -5.36
C GLY A 141 15.57 3.23 -4.34
N ALA A 142 14.36 3.66 -4.72
CA ALA A 142 13.17 3.65 -3.85
C ALA A 142 12.89 2.29 -3.24
N ARG A 143 12.25 2.28 -2.09
CA ARG A 143 11.69 1.08 -1.46
C ARG A 143 10.21 0.93 -1.80
N LEU A 144 9.82 -0.27 -2.18
CA LEU A 144 8.42 -0.67 -2.32
C LEU A 144 8.13 -1.76 -1.30
N PHE A 145 7.27 -1.44 -0.33
CA PHE A 145 6.74 -2.40 0.62
C PHE A 145 5.36 -2.86 0.17
N ILE A 146 5.14 -4.17 0.10
CA ILE A 146 3.86 -4.78 -0.23
C ILE A 146 3.47 -5.73 0.89
N ALA A 147 2.27 -5.58 1.46
CA ALA A 147 1.62 -6.59 2.27
C ALA A 147 0.42 -7.15 1.51
N ALA A 148 0.39 -8.45 1.22
CA ALA A 148 -0.63 -9.05 0.38
C ALA A 148 -1.08 -10.42 0.90
N PHE A 149 -2.36 -10.74 0.67
CA PHE A 149 -2.90 -12.06 0.98
C PHE A 149 -2.72 -13.03 -0.18
N PRO A 150 -2.41 -14.32 0.11
CA PRO A 150 -2.35 -15.37 -0.91
C PRO A 150 -3.73 -15.65 -1.51
N PRO A 151 -3.80 -16.36 -2.65
CA PRO A 151 -5.05 -16.83 -3.24
C PRO A 151 -5.88 -17.67 -2.28
N GLY A 152 -7.21 -17.64 -2.43
CA GLY A 152 -8.14 -18.37 -1.54
C GLY A 152 -8.53 -17.60 -0.28
N GLY A 153 -8.16 -16.33 -0.18
CA GLY A 153 -8.51 -15.45 0.92
C GLY A 153 -10.02 -15.18 1.07
N ARG A 154 -10.39 -14.56 2.20
CA ARG A 154 -11.77 -14.23 2.56
C ARG A 154 -12.34 -13.10 1.68
N PHE A 155 -13.66 -12.95 1.65
CA PHE A 155 -14.41 -11.85 1.03
C PHE A 155 -14.31 -11.74 -0.49
N GLY A 156 -14.01 -12.85 -1.21
CA GLY A 156 -13.93 -12.85 -2.67
C GLY A 156 -12.75 -12.03 -3.21
N VAL A 157 -11.74 -11.81 -2.41
CA VAL A 157 -10.48 -11.20 -2.82
C VAL A 157 -9.70 -12.22 -3.65
N PRO A 158 -9.21 -11.87 -4.85
CA PRO A 158 -8.46 -12.81 -5.70
C PRO A 158 -7.22 -13.37 -5.02
N GLY A 159 -6.56 -12.54 -4.19
CA GLY A 159 -5.25 -12.85 -3.65
C GLY A 159 -4.15 -12.77 -4.72
N ILE A 160 -2.91 -12.90 -4.29
CA ILE A 160 -1.76 -12.96 -5.20
C ILE A 160 -0.70 -13.84 -4.56
N ASP A 161 -0.13 -14.77 -5.34
CA ASP A 161 0.93 -15.63 -4.84
C ASP A 161 2.31 -14.97 -4.97
N ARG A 162 3.25 -15.51 -4.21
CA ARG A 162 4.63 -15.02 -4.16
C ARG A 162 5.29 -15.04 -5.54
N ALA A 163 5.16 -16.13 -6.28
CA ALA A 163 5.79 -16.27 -7.58
C ALA A 163 5.26 -15.24 -8.59
N GLU A 164 3.97 -14.90 -8.51
CA GLU A 164 3.39 -13.86 -9.34
C GLU A 164 3.94 -12.48 -8.98
N ILE A 165 4.04 -12.14 -7.69
CA ILE A 165 4.64 -10.86 -7.25
C ILE A 165 6.08 -10.76 -7.74
N GLU A 166 6.93 -11.74 -7.46
CA GLU A 166 8.34 -11.72 -7.84
C GLU A 166 8.51 -11.57 -9.36
N ARG A 167 7.75 -12.33 -10.16
CA ARG A 167 7.80 -12.25 -11.61
C ARG A 167 7.39 -10.87 -12.14
N ARG A 168 6.36 -10.25 -11.56
CA ARG A 168 5.84 -8.96 -12.03
C ARG A 168 6.78 -7.80 -11.78
N PHE A 169 7.52 -7.84 -10.69
CA PHE A 169 8.46 -6.78 -10.31
C PHE A 169 9.89 -7.01 -10.81
N ALA A 170 10.23 -8.20 -11.33
CA ALA A 170 11.59 -8.59 -11.71
C ALA A 170 12.30 -7.63 -12.69
N SER A 171 11.57 -6.97 -13.58
CA SER A 171 12.17 -6.11 -14.62
C SER A 171 12.53 -4.68 -14.16
N GLY A 172 12.37 -4.34 -12.90
CA GLY A 172 12.65 -2.97 -12.46
C GLY A 172 12.94 -2.85 -10.98
N TRP A 173 12.88 -3.99 -10.27
CA TRP A 173 12.99 -4.06 -8.83
C TRP A 173 13.75 -5.31 -8.39
N THR A 174 14.57 -5.18 -7.36
CA THR A 174 15.21 -6.28 -6.68
C THR A 174 14.46 -6.59 -5.40
N LEU A 175 14.03 -7.85 -5.21
CA LEU A 175 13.47 -8.30 -3.94
C LEU A 175 14.60 -8.37 -2.89
N LEU A 176 14.44 -7.61 -1.81
CA LEU A 176 15.39 -7.58 -0.69
C LEU A 176 15.00 -8.58 0.40
N PHE A 177 13.73 -8.54 0.81
CA PHE A 177 13.20 -9.38 1.88
C PHE A 177 11.76 -9.80 1.59
N THR A 178 11.37 -10.93 2.14
CA THR A 178 9.99 -11.41 2.16
C THR A 178 9.79 -12.31 3.37
N GLY A 179 8.58 -12.35 3.88
CA GLY A 179 8.19 -13.19 5.01
C GLY A 179 6.69 -13.13 5.25
N ASP A 180 6.28 -13.75 6.33
CA ASP A 180 4.90 -13.72 6.80
C ASP A 180 4.75 -12.61 7.84
N GLU A 181 3.72 -11.78 7.69
CA GLU A 181 3.33 -10.89 8.77
C GLU A 181 2.85 -11.71 9.96
N GLN A 182 3.30 -11.35 11.15
CA GLN A 182 2.80 -11.97 12.37
C GLN A 182 1.29 -11.76 12.47
N GLU A 183 0.58 -12.76 13.00
CA GLU A 183 -0.87 -12.70 13.16
C GLU A 183 -1.30 -11.43 13.89
N LEU A 184 -1.83 -10.49 13.13
CA LEU A 184 -2.64 -9.42 13.66
C LEU A 184 -4.08 -9.97 13.73
N ASP A 185 -4.61 -10.17 14.92
CA ASP A 185 -5.99 -10.63 15.21
C ASP A 185 -6.29 -12.14 15.09
N GLY A 186 -5.38 -13.06 15.34
CA GLY A 186 -5.67 -14.51 15.35
C GLY A 186 -6.16 -15.04 14.00
N ARG A 187 -5.81 -14.41 12.88
CA ARG A 187 -6.16 -14.84 11.53
C ARG A 187 -5.34 -16.05 11.13
N LYS A 188 -6.00 -17.11 10.68
CA LYS A 188 -5.36 -18.38 10.28
C LYS A 188 -4.53 -18.30 8.99
N THR A 189 -4.61 -17.20 8.23
CA THR A 189 -3.85 -17.00 6.99
C THR A 189 -3.12 -15.66 7.11
N PRO A 190 -1.81 -15.67 7.39
CA PRO A 190 -1.03 -14.46 7.48
C PRO A 190 -0.95 -13.76 6.12
N ALA A 191 -0.85 -12.44 6.13
CA ALA A 191 -0.41 -11.71 4.95
C ALA A 191 1.08 -11.99 4.74
N HIS A 192 1.50 -12.06 3.47
CA HIS A 192 2.90 -12.07 3.13
C HIS A 192 3.36 -10.65 2.87
N TYR A 193 4.56 -10.30 3.35
CA TYR A 193 5.18 -9.04 3.02
C TYR A 193 6.37 -9.22 2.08
N TYR A 194 6.60 -8.18 1.28
CA TYR A 194 7.69 -8.10 0.30
C TYR A 194 8.30 -6.72 0.36
N LEU A 195 9.62 -6.63 0.45
CA LEU A 195 10.37 -5.40 0.34
C LEU A 195 11.23 -5.43 -0.92
N PHE A 196 10.96 -4.53 -1.83
CA PHE A 196 11.73 -4.35 -3.06
C PHE A 196 12.53 -3.07 -3.03
N GLN A 197 13.61 -3.06 -3.82
CA GLN A 197 14.36 -1.85 -4.17
C GLN A 197 14.27 -1.60 -5.67
N ARG A 198 13.93 -0.36 -6.04
CA ARG A 198 13.95 0.12 -7.43
C ARG A 198 15.38 0.10 -7.96
N HIS A 199 15.57 -0.34 -9.21
CA HIS A 199 16.85 -0.19 -9.89
C HIS A 199 17.16 1.30 -10.11
N ALA A 200 18.46 1.62 -10.19
CA ALA A 200 18.94 2.98 -10.44
C ALA A 200 18.63 3.44 -11.88
#